data_d69c990b85e4288cc0991698920d8893
#
_entry.id   d69c990b85e4288cc0991698920d8893
#
_cell.length_a   1.000
_cell.length_b   1.000
_cell.length_c   1.000
_cell.angle_alpha   90.00
_cell.angle_beta   90.00
_cell.angle_gamma   90.00
#
_symmetry.space_group_name_H-M   'P 1'
#
loop_
_entity.id
_entity.type
_entity.pdbx_description
1 polymer ?
#
loop_
_entity_poly.entity_id
_entity_poly.type
_entity_poly.pdbx_seq_one_letter_code
_entity_poly.pdbx_strand_id
1 'polypeptide(L)'
;SAASDVYKRQIVCDSMGIGNAKDADKYDDLGTNTVQHICEKCDGLNVPTLEKLGFGLLGDFKGINKISYPKAYVMKLNEVSNGKDTMTGHWEMMGLKTVKPFITFTDTGFPDEFIKLFEEKTGRKCVGNIACSGTKILDTYGEHQLKTGDWIVYTSADSVFQIAAHEDIIPLDELYKACEIAREIAMDDRWKVGRVIARPYIGSGEGQFTRTANRHDYALAPFAKTALDDLKENNFDVIGVGKIPDIFVDQGITKKIRTVSNEDGMNKTIELAKNEDFNGLAFINLVDFDAMYGHRRNAIGYGQAIESFDNQLKILIDELKDDDLLMVTADHGNDPTYKGTDHTREQVPLVIYSKQFKDHKQLNEENTFGIIGATICDNFDVKYNGIGKSI
;
A
#
# COMPACT_ATOMS: atom_id res chain seq x y z
N SER A 1 38.14 -7.60 6.57
CA SER A 1 37.42 -6.47 6.02
C SER A 1 36.23 -6.21 6.91
N ALA A 2 36.20 -5.04 7.54
CA ALA A 2 35.01 -4.60 8.25
C ALA A 2 33.89 -4.52 7.22
N ALA A 3 32.80 -5.25 7.43
CA ALA A 3 31.58 -5.04 6.67
C ALA A 3 31.17 -3.59 6.91
N SER A 4 31.23 -2.75 5.88
CA SER A 4 30.69 -1.40 5.97
C SER A 4 29.20 -1.53 6.24
N ASP A 5 28.70 -0.81 7.23
CA ASP A 5 27.27 -0.75 7.55
C ASP A 5 26.55 -0.16 6.33
N VAL A 6 25.90 -1.02 5.55
CA VAL A 6 25.24 -0.64 4.29
C VAL A 6 23.75 -0.45 4.56
N TYR A 7 23.27 0.75 4.33
CA TYR A 7 21.87 1.12 4.56
C TYR A 7 21.08 1.09 3.25
N LYS A 8 19.94 0.44 3.25
CA LYS A 8 19.02 0.44 2.11
C LYS A 8 17.70 1.11 2.49
N ARG A 9 17.16 1.91 1.59
CA ARG A 9 15.87 2.56 1.79
C ARG A 9 14.98 2.34 0.59
N GLN A 10 13.80 1.81 0.85
CA GLN A 10 12.74 1.59 -0.12
C GLN A 10 11.56 2.48 0.23
N ILE A 11 11.22 3.43 -0.65
CA ILE A 11 10.04 4.28 -0.50
C ILE A 11 9.02 3.86 -1.53
N VAL A 12 7.81 3.57 -1.07
CA VAL A 12 6.63 3.34 -1.91
C VAL A 12 5.73 4.58 -1.83
N CYS A 13 5.64 5.28 -2.94
CA CYS A 13 4.63 6.31 -3.17
C CYS A 13 3.33 5.59 -3.56
N ASP A 14 2.48 5.28 -2.58
CA ASP A 14 1.30 4.45 -2.75
C ASP A 14 0.42 4.97 -3.89
N SER A 15 0.08 4.10 -4.84
CA SER A 15 -0.73 4.38 -6.03
C SER A 15 -0.12 5.30 -7.12
N MET A 16 1.16 5.59 -7.13
CA MET A 16 1.79 6.50 -8.10
C MET A 16 2.11 5.80 -9.45
N GLY A 17 1.07 5.28 -10.13
CA GLY A 17 1.18 4.62 -11.44
C GLY A 17 1.59 5.58 -12.58
N ILE A 18 2.17 5.01 -13.64
CA ILE A 18 2.74 5.78 -14.77
C ILE A 18 2.27 5.26 -16.15
N GLY A 19 1.04 4.81 -16.22
CA GLY A 19 0.39 4.36 -17.44
C GLY A 19 -0.12 2.93 -17.35
N ASN A 20 -1.18 2.64 -18.07
CA ASN A 20 -1.83 1.33 -18.01
C ASN A 20 -0.84 0.18 -18.27
N ALA A 21 -0.94 -0.87 -17.47
CA ALA A 21 -0.15 -2.08 -17.64
C ALA A 21 -0.55 -2.83 -18.92
N LYS A 22 0.29 -3.79 -19.34
CA LYS A 22 0.05 -4.60 -20.57
C LYS A 22 -1.24 -5.40 -20.53
N ASP A 23 -1.73 -5.72 -19.33
CA ASP A 23 -2.94 -6.50 -19.07
C ASP A 23 -4.08 -5.67 -18.45
N ALA A 24 -4.00 -4.35 -18.56
CA ALA A 24 -5.00 -3.43 -18.00
C ALA A 24 -6.41 -3.64 -18.61
N ASP A 25 -6.51 -4.22 -19.80
CA ASP A 25 -7.77 -4.63 -20.43
C ASP A 25 -8.55 -5.64 -19.58
N LYS A 26 -7.86 -6.51 -18.86
CA LYS A 26 -8.50 -7.50 -17.97
C LYS A 26 -9.12 -6.89 -16.71
N TYR A 27 -8.72 -5.66 -16.39
CA TYR A 27 -9.18 -4.90 -15.22
C TYR A 27 -10.09 -3.73 -15.58
N ASP A 28 -10.42 -3.56 -16.87
CA ASP A 28 -11.18 -2.42 -17.41
C ASP A 28 -10.48 -1.07 -17.14
N ASP A 29 -9.15 -1.07 -17.14
CA ASP A 29 -8.28 0.06 -16.78
C ASP A 29 -7.48 0.59 -17.98
N LEU A 30 -7.91 0.30 -19.22
CA LEU A 30 -7.25 0.86 -20.40
C LEU A 30 -7.33 2.39 -20.44
N GLY A 31 -6.21 3.02 -20.73
CA GLY A 31 -6.09 4.47 -20.81
C GLY A 31 -5.83 5.17 -19.47
N THR A 32 -5.65 4.42 -18.38
CA THR A 32 -5.24 5.00 -17.10
C THR A 32 -3.78 5.44 -17.13
N ASN A 33 -3.49 6.56 -16.48
CA ASN A 33 -2.12 7.05 -16.26
C ASN A 33 -2.13 8.06 -15.12
N THR A 34 -1.97 7.56 -13.91
CA THR A 34 -2.10 8.35 -12.69
C THR A 34 -1.27 9.61 -12.72
N VAL A 35 0.06 9.50 -12.91
CA VAL A 35 0.96 10.67 -12.88
C VAL A 35 0.73 11.61 -14.06
N GLN A 36 0.57 11.09 -15.28
CA GLN A 36 0.36 11.94 -16.45
C GLN A 36 -0.92 12.78 -16.31
N HIS A 37 -2.02 12.15 -15.94
CA HIS A 37 -3.30 12.85 -15.81
C HIS A 37 -3.31 13.85 -14.66
N ILE A 38 -2.58 13.57 -13.56
CA ILE A 38 -2.35 14.54 -12.50
C ILE A 38 -1.55 15.75 -13.04
N CYS A 39 -0.47 15.51 -13.79
CA CYS A 39 0.31 16.58 -14.42
C CYS A 39 -0.56 17.45 -15.33
N GLU A 40 -1.45 16.84 -16.12
CA GLU A 40 -2.36 17.56 -17.00
C GLU A 40 -3.37 18.41 -16.20
N LYS A 41 -3.93 17.88 -15.14
CA LYS A 41 -4.89 18.57 -14.26
C LYS A 41 -4.26 19.74 -13.50
N CYS A 42 -3.00 19.60 -13.11
CA CYS A 42 -2.24 20.67 -12.42
C CYS A 42 -1.60 21.68 -13.35
N ASP A 43 -1.78 21.57 -14.68
CA ASP A 43 -1.09 22.38 -15.68
C ASP A 43 0.45 22.23 -15.65
N GLY A 44 0.94 21.11 -15.16
CA GLY A 44 2.34 20.74 -14.96
C GLY A 44 2.70 20.60 -13.47
N LEU A 45 3.70 19.79 -13.18
CA LEU A 45 4.27 19.63 -11.83
C LEU A 45 5.67 20.21 -11.78
N ASN A 46 6.01 20.81 -10.64
CA ASN A 46 7.36 21.29 -10.34
C ASN A 46 8.06 20.32 -9.37
N VAL A 47 8.77 19.35 -9.93
CA VAL A 47 9.46 18.28 -9.19
C VAL A 47 10.93 18.15 -9.60
N PRO A 48 11.75 19.16 -9.31
CA PRO A 48 13.12 19.26 -9.80
C PRO A 48 14.03 18.13 -9.31
N THR A 49 13.73 17.50 -8.17
CA THR A 49 14.51 16.39 -7.66
C THR A 49 14.23 15.12 -8.47
N LEU A 50 12.97 14.74 -8.64
CA LEU A 50 12.56 13.62 -9.49
C LEU A 50 13.01 13.82 -10.94
N GLU A 51 12.94 15.03 -11.47
CA GLU A 51 13.45 15.37 -12.80
C GLU A 51 14.94 15.07 -12.91
N LYS A 52 15.77 15.56 -11.98
CA LYS A 52 17.22 15.27 -11.95
C LYS A 52 17.53 13.78 -11.81
N LEU A 53 16.72 13.04 -11.10
CA LEU A 53 16.86 11.58 -11.00
C LEU A 53 16.53 10.87 -12.31
N GLY A 54 15.80 11.50 -13.23
CA GLY A 54 15.43 10.96 -14.53
C GLY A 54 14.00 10.48 -14.63
N PHE A 55 13.12 10.82 -13.68
CA PHE A 55 11.73 10.40 -13.68
C PHE A 55 11.00 10.74 -14.97
N GLY A 56 11.29 11.91 -15.58
CA GLY A 56 10.73 12.34 -16.86
C GLY A 56 11.02 11.39 -18.05
N LEU A 57 12.00 10.50 -17.94
CA LEU A 57 12.27 9.49 -18.98
C LEU A 57 11.21 8.37 -19.00
N LEU A 58 10.44 8.22 -17.93
CA LEU A 58 9.43 7.16 -17.79
C LEU A 58 8.11 7.48 -18.46
N GLY A 59 7.87 8.71 -18.91
CA GLY A 59 6.61 9.07 -19.57
C GLY A 59 6.60 10.48 -20.11
N ASP A 60 5.45 10.90 -20.65
CA ASP A 60 5.22 12.27 -21.09
C ASP A 60 4.45 13.03 -20.00
N PHE A 61 5.19 13.55 -19.03
CA PHE A 61 4.63 14.22 -17.86
C PHE A 61 4.76 15.74 -18.02
N LYS A 62 3.64 16.44 -18.09
CA LYS A 62 3.66 17.91 -18.22
C LYS A 62 4.39 18.54 -17.02
N GLY A 63 5.35 19.40 -17.30
CA GLY A 63 6.18 20.07 -16.28
C GLY A 63 7.42 19.28 -15.83
N ILE A 64 7.59 18.02 -16.27
CA ILE A 64 8.76 17.19 -15.94
C ILE A 64 9.56 16.90 -17.21
N ASN A 65 10.75 17.46 -17.32
CA ASN A 65 11.56 17.33 -18.53
C ASN A 65 12.25 15.96 -18.62
N LYS A 66 12.40 15.49 -19.86
CA LYS A 66 13.29 14.35 -20.17
C LYS A 66 14.72 14.86 -20.21
N ILE A 67 15.57 14.36 -19.33
CA ILE A 67 16.96 14.79 -19.22
C ILE A 67 17.91 13.76 -19.82
N SER A 68 19.00 14.22 -20.44
CA SER A 68 19.98 13.33 -21.10
C SER A 68 20.91 12.64 -20.11
N TYR A 69 21.08 13.19 -18.91
CA TYR A 69 22.04 12.70 -17.92
C TYR A 69 21.34 12.56 -16.55
N PRO A 70 20.50 11.52 -16.37
CA PRO A 70 19.84 11.29 -15.09
C PRO A 70 20.85 11.00 -13.98
N LYS A 71 20.47 11.24 -12.74
CA LYS A 71 21.31 10.97 -11.56
C LYS A 71 20.95 9.64 -10.87
N ALA A 72 20.03 8.88 -11.46
CA ALA A 72 19.61 7.57 -10.99
C ALA A 72 19.43 6.59 -12.16
N TYR A 73 19.36 5.33 -11.88
CA TYR A 73 18.75 4.36 -12.80
C TYR A 73 17.24 4.49 -12.68
N VAL A 74 16.55 4.51 -13.83
CA VAL A 74 15.09 4.59 -13.87
C VAL A 74 14.54 3.54 -14.82
N MET A 75 13.43 2.92 -14.44
CA MET A 75 12.73 1.92 -15.27
C MET A 75 11.25 1.87 -14.94
N LYS A 76 10.50 1.21 -15.82
CA LYS A 76 9.10 0.84 -15.59
C LYS A 76 9.01 -0.60 -15.14
N LEU A 77 8.15 -0.87 -14.18
CA LEU A 77 7.83 -2.21 -13.73
C LEU A 77 6.40 -2.58 -14.11
N ASN A 78 6.21 -3.83 -14.51
CA ASN A 78 4.89 -4.44 -14.68
C ASN A 78 4.65 -5.42 -13.54
N GLU A 79 3.47 -5.43 -12.99
CA GLU A 79 3.07 -6.41 -11.99
C GLU A 79 2.70 -7.74 -12.64
N VAL A 80 3.25 -8.85 -12.14
CA VAL A 80 2.95 -10.20 -12.65
C VAL A 80 1.91 -10.92 -11.79
N SER A 81 1.64 -10.41 -10.61
CA SER A 81 0.56 -10.89 -9.74
C SER A 81 -0.81 -10.51 -10.29
N ASN A 82 -1.80 -11.34 -9.97
CA ASN A 82 -3.19 -11.04 -10.28
C ASN A 82 -3.78 -10.17 -9.15
N GLY A 83 -3.92 -8.89 -9.41
CA GLY A 83 -4.44 -7.91 -8.47
C GLY A 83 -4.06 -6.49 -8.87
N LYS A 84 -4.55 -5.52 -8.17
CA LYS A 84 -4.18 -4.11 -8.29
C LYS A 84 -4.32 -3.40 -6.95
N ASP A 85 -4.12 -4.15 -5.89
CA ASP A 85 -4.27 -3.70 -4.50
C ASP A 85 -2.93 -3.58 -3.80
N THR A 86 -2.89 -2.76 -2.76
CA THR A 86 -1.68 -2.45 -1.98
C THR A 86 -0.97 -3.70 -1.46
N MET A 87 -1.71 -4.70 -0.97
CA MET A 87 -1.09 -5.93 -0.43
C MET A 87 -0.40 -6.71 -1.54
N THR A 88 -1.08 -6.92 -2.67
CA THR A 88 -0.55 -7.65 -3.82
C THR A 88 0.73 -7.00 -4.34
N GLY A 89 0.73 -5.67 -4.56
CA GLY A 89 1.90 -4.95 -5.05
C GLY A 89 3.08 -5.01 -4.08
N HIS A 90 2.86 -4.76 -2.80
CA HIS A 90 3.92 -4.83 -1.79
C HIS A 90 4.49 -6.24 -1.60
N TRP A 91 3.63 -7.26 -1.61
CA TRP A 91 4.09 -8.65 -1.52
C TRP A 91 4.91 -9.05 -2.73
N GLU A 92 4.52 -8.59 -3.92
CA GLU A 92 5.31 -8.85 -5.13
C GLU A 92 6.67 -8.17 -5.09
N MET A 93 6.77 -6.93 -4.60
CA MET A 93 8.06 -6.27 -4.37
C MET A 93 9.00 -7.10 -3.52
N MET A 94 8.46 -7.82 -2.54
CA MET A 94 9.21 -8.66 -1.62
C MET A 94 9.23 -10.15 -2.03
N GLY A 95 8.85 -10.45 -3.28
CA GLY A 95 9.12 -11.74 -3.92
C GLY A 95 7.94 -12.70 -4.02
N LEU A 96 6.73 -12.32 -3.60
CA LEU A 96 5.57 -13.21 -3.67
C LEU A 96 4.69 -12.92 -4.87
N LYS A 97 4.42 -13.92 -5.70
CA LYS A 97 3.45 -13.82 -6.79
C LYS A 97 2.06 -14.24 -6.32
N THR A 98 1.13 -13.31 -6.27
CA THR A 98 -0.28 -13.59 -5.99
C THR A 98 -0.96 -14.11 -7.25
N VAL A 99 -1.31 -15.40 -7.28
CA VAL A 99 -1.98 -16.04 -8.42
C VAL A 99 -3.49 -15.85 -8.35
N LYS A 100 -4.07 -15.96 -7.16
CA LYS A 100 -5.50 -15.73 -6.91
C LYS A 100 -5.68 -14.37 -6.28
N PRO A 101 -6.33 -13.42 -6.99
CA PRO A 101 -6.53 -12.06 -6.46
C PRO A 101 -7.44 -12.08 -5.24
N PHE A 102 -7.33 -11.06 -4.41
CA PHE A 102 -8.33 -10.79 -3.38
C PHE A 102 -9.65 -10.40 -4.04
N ILE A 103 -10.74 -10.91 -3.47
CA ILE A 103 -12.07 -10.66 -4.01
C ILE A 103 -12.62 -9.37 -3.40
N THR A 104 -13.24 -8.53 -4.22
CA THR A 104 -14.04 -7.39 -3.76
C THR A 104 -15.52 -7.71 -3.88
N PHE A 105 -16.31 -7.26 -2.93
CA PHE A 105 -17.76 -7.47 -2.90
C PHE A 105 -18.54 -6.16 -2.95
N THR A 106 -17.96 -5.15 -3.64
CA THR A 106 -18.48 -3.78 -3.73
C THR A 106 -19.87 -3.74 -4.36
N ASP A 107 -20.09 -4.48 -5.44
CA ASP A 107 -21.33 -4.44 -6.22
C ASP A 107 -22.42 -5.37 -5.69
N THR A 108 -22.03 -6.44 -5.00
CA THR A 108 -22.96 -7.53 -4.65
C THR A 108 -23.21 -7.67 -3.15
N GLY A 109 -22.31 -7.14 -2.32
CA GLY A 109 -22.18 -7.62 -0.94
C GLY A 109 -21.61 -9.04 -0.90
N PHE A 110 -21.36 -9.57 0.30
CA PHE A 110 -20.88 -10.92 0.51
C PHE A 110 -21.97 -11.95 0.17
N PRO A 111 -21.58 -13.13 -0.36
CA PRO A 111 -22.54 -14.20 -0.64
C PRO A 111 -23.31 -14.64 0.60
N ASP A 112 -24.57 -15.04 0.42
CA ASP A 112 -25.43 -15.50 1.52
C ASP A 112 -24.79 -16.66 2.31
N GLU A 113 -24.04 -17.53 1.65
CA GLU A 113 -23.35 -18.65 2.30
C GLU A 113 -22.29 -18.14 3.29
N PHE A 114 -21.53 -17.09 2.92
CA PHE A 114 -20.57 -16.46 3.84
C PHE A 114 -21.26 -15.85 5.05
N ILE A 115 -22.32 -15.08 4.82
CA ILE A 115 -23.09 -14.41 5.89
C ILE A 115 -23.72 -15.46 6.85
N LYS A 116 -24.37 -16.51 6.30
CA LYS A 116 -24.95 -17.56 7.12
C LYS A 116 -23.92 -18.29 7.98
N LEU A 117 -22.76 -18.62 7.39
CA LEU A 117 -21.68 -19.28 8.12
C LEU A 117 -21.13 -18.38 9.24
N PHE A 118 -21.02 -17.07 8.99
CA PHE A 118 -20.61 -16.11 9.99
C PHE A 118 -21.65 -15.98 11.12
N GLU A 119 -22.94 -15.87 10.79
CA GLU A 119 -24.03 -15.85 11.77
C GLU A 119 -24.04 -17.10 12.66
N GLU A 120 -23.91 -18.28 12.05
CA GLU A 120 -23.91 -19.57 12.76
C GLU A 120 -22.75 -19.66 13.76
N LYS A 121 -21.56 -19.23 13.34
CA LYS A 121 -20.35 -19.28 14.17
C LYS A 121 -20.31 -18.22 15.27
N THR A 122 -20.93 -17.07 15.06
CA THR A 122 -20.92 -15.94 16.00
C THR A 122 -22.19 -15.85 16.86
N GLY A 123 -23.28 -16.53 16.47
CA GLY A 123 -24.53 -16.57 17.22
C GLY A 123 -25.41 -15.34 17.09
N ARG A 124 -25.07 -14.36 16.24
CA ARG A 124 -25.89 -13.15 15.99
C ARG A 124 -26.22 -13.04 14.51
N LYS A 125 -27.37 -12.40 14.21
CA LYS A 125 -27.75 -12.08 12.84
C LYS A 125 -26.95 -10.91 12.29
N CYS A 126 -26.95 -10.79 10.95
CA CYS A 126 -26.29 -9.69 10.24
C CYS A 126 -27.31 -8.78 9.56
N VAL A 127 -27.02 -7.49 9.58
CA VAL A 127 -27.68 -6.48 8.77
C VAL A 127 -26.65 -5.68 7.97
N GLY A 128 -27.11 -5.05 6.90
CA GLY A 128 -26.25 -4.28 5.98
C GLY A 128 -25.82 -5.12 4.79
N ASN A 129 -24.61 -5.69 4.82
CA ASN A 129 -24.00 -6.44 3.73
C ASN A 129 -23.98 -5.68 2.38
N ILE A 130 -23.61 -4.42 2.43
CA ILE A 130 -23.52 -3.50 1.28
C ILE A 130 -22.20 -2.75 1.27
N ALA A 131 -21.81 -2.22 0.12
CA ALA A 131 -20.72 -1.26 0.03
C ALA A 131 -21.19 0.10 0.54
N CYS A 132 -20.56 0.60 1.61
CA CYS A 132 -20.98 1.85 2.25
C CYS A 132 -19.84 2.50 3.04
N SER A 133 -19.91 3.82 3.22
CA SER A 133 -19.05 4.50 4.17
C SER A 133 -19.42 4.14 5.61
N GLY A 134 -18.43 4.13 6.49
CA GLY A 134 -18.66 3.77 7.90
C GLY A 134 -19.58 4.74 8.64
N THR A 135 -19.72 6.01 8.23
CA THR A 135 -20.68 6.95 8.81
C THR A 135 -22.10 6.60 8.37
N LYS A 136 -22.29 6.47 7.06
CA LYS A 136 -23.61 6.18 6.48
C LYS A 136 -24.17 4.84 6.96
N ILE A 137 -23.36 3.79 7.08
CA ILE A 137 -23.83 2.49 7.55
C ILE A 137 -24.33 2.55 9.00
N LEU A 138 -23.67 3.34 9.85
CA LEU A 138 -24.10 3.53 11.24
C LEU A 138 -25.41 4.32 11.33
N ASP A 139 -25.56 5.38 10.54
CA ASP A 139 -26.81 6.13 10.49
C ASP A 139 -27.99 5.27 10.03
N THR A 140 -27.73 4.31 9.11
CA THR A 140 -28.77 3.41 8.59
C THR A 140 -29.14 2.29 9.57
N TYR A 141 -28.17 1.64 10.22
CA TYR A 141 -28.40 0.41 10.98
C TYR A 141 -28.06 0.52 12.47
N GLY A 142 -27.50 1.63 12.94
CA GLY A 142 -27.09 1.80 14.33
C GLY A 142 -28.24 1.64 15.31
N GLU A 143 -29.40 2.28 15.05
CA GLU A 143 -30.59 2.13 15.90
C GLU A 143 -31.16 0.70 15.89
N HIS A 144 -31.06 -0.02 14.77
CA HIS A 144 -31.41 -1.42 14.69
C HIS A 144 -30.53 -2.25 15.64
N GLN A 145 -29.20 -2.06 15.59
CA GLN A 145 -28.28 -2.78 16.46
C GLN A 145 -28.51 -2.47 17.95
N LEU A 146 -28.84 -1.22 18.32
CA LEU A 146 -29.18 -0.87 19.70
C LEU A 146 -30.37 -1.70 20.24
N LYS A 147 -31.29 -2.10 19.37
CA LYS A 147 -32.50 -2.86 19.74
C LYS A 147 -32.32 -4.36 19.69
N THR A 148 -31.52 -4.86 18.75
CA THR A 148 -31.45 -6.31 18.44
C THR A 148 -30.12 -6.96 18.82
N GLY A 149 -29.03 -6.19 18.83
CA GLY A 149 -27.67 -6.70 18.97
C GLY A 149 -27.15 -7.42 17.74
N ASP A 150 -27.76 -7.26 16.57
CA ASP A 150 -27.29 -7.85 15.31
C ASP A 150 -25.96 -7.23 14.86
N TRP A 151 -25.12 -8.01 14.16
CA TRP A 151 -23.92 -7.47 13.53
C TRP A 151 -24.29 -6.50 12.40
N ILE A 152 -23.64 -5.33 12.35
CA ILE A 152 -23.66 -4.47 11.16
C ILE A 152 -22.45 -4.84 10.33
N VAL A 153 -22.67 -5.45 9.16
CA VAL A 153 -21.60 -5.88 8.25
C VAL A 153 -21.66 -5.07 6.96
N TYR A 154 -20.47 -4.74 6.42
CA TYR A 154 -20.39 -3.95 5.20
C TYR A 154 -19.01 -4.08 4.54
N THR A 155 -18.88 -3.58 3.32
CA THR A 155 -17.62 -3.53 2.56
C THR A 155 -17.34 -2.12 2.04
N SER A 156 -16.29 -1.97 1.26
CA SER A 156 -15.93 -0.76 0.52
C SER A 156 -15.40 -1.13 -0.88
N ALA A 157 -14.73 -0.21 -1.56
CA ALA A 157 -14.03 -0.52 -2.83
C ALA A 157 -12.87 -1.51 -2.64
N ASP A 158 -12.28 -1.54 -1.44
CA ASP A 158 -11.22 -2.48 -1.09
C ASP A 158 -11.75 -3.90 -0.81
N SER A 159 -10.83 -4.88 -0.84
CA SER A 159 -11.12 -6.26 -0.43
C SER A 159 -11.20 -6.40 1.09
N VAL A 160 -12.33 -6.00 1.67
CA VAL A 160 -12.52 -5.93 3.13
C VAL A 160 -13.89 -6.44 3.56
N PHE A 161 -13.94 -7.11 4.72
CA PHE A 161 -15.14 -7.39 5.47
C PHE A 161 -15.10 -6.59 6.77
N GLN A 162 -16.04 -5.67 6.95
CA GLN A 162 -16.08 -4.77 8.10
C GLN A 162 -17.25 -5.10 9.00
N ILE A 163 -17.01 -5.16 10.30
CA ILE A 163 -18.01 -5.48 11.33
C ILE A 163 -18.09 -4.28 12.28
N ALA A 164 -19.21 -3.58 12.26
CA ALA A 164 -19.45 -2.50 13.22
C ALA A 164 -20.27 -3.00 14.42
N ALA A 165 -19.86 -2.59 15.62
CA ALA A 165 -20.50 -2.96 16.87
C ALA A 165 -20.50 -1.79 17.85
N HIS A 166 -21.69 -1.51 18.45
CA HIS A 166 -21.83 -0.53 19.50
C HIS A 166 -21.24 -1.07 20.80
N GLU A 167 -20.32 -0.33 21.43
CA GLU A 167 -19.54 -0.84 22.57
C GLU A 167 -20.41 -1.16 23.82
N ASP A 168 -21.54 -0.48 24.00
CA ASP A 168 -22.46 -0.76 25.12
C ASP A 168 -23.41 -1.96 24.85
N ILE A 169 -23.49 -2.43 23.59
CA ILE A 169 -24.39 -3.52 23.18
C ILE A 169 -23.63 -4.82 22.94
N ILE A 170 -22.47 -4.70 22.30
CA ILE A 170 -21.60 -5.82 21.97
C ILE A 170 -20.22 -5.52 22.54
N PRO A 171 -19.76 -6.25 23.56
CA PRO A 171 -18.44 -6.06 24.14
C PRO A 171 -17.31 -6.17 23.12
N LEU A 172 -16.23 -5.42 23.33
CA LEU A 172 -15.09 -5.40 22.40
C LEU A 172 -14.45 -6.79 22.18
N ASP A 173 -14.35 -7.58 23.23
CA ASP A 173 -13.81 -8.95 23.14
C ASP A 173 -14.69 -9.86 22.26
N GLU A 174 -16.01 -9.70 22.29
CA GLU A 174 -16.94 -10.41 21.41
C GLU A 174 -16.78 -9.94 19.96
N LEU A 175 -16.66 -8.63 19.72
CA LEU A 175 -16.39 -8.09 18.39
C LEU A 175 -15.07 -8.61 17.83
N TYR A 176 -14.01 -8.60 18.62
CA TYR A 176 -12.71 -9.09 18.18
C TYR A 176 -12.74 -10.58 17.88
N LYS A 177 -13.44 -11.37 18.71
CA LYS A 177 -13.62 -12.79 18.45
C LYS A 177 -14.41 -13.05 17.16
N ALA A 178 -15.45 -12.27 16.90
CA ALA A 178 -16.19 -12.34 15.64
C ALA A 178 -15.31 -11.99 14.43
N CYS A 179 -14.40 -11.02 14.55
CA CYS A 179 -13.44 -10.71 13.50
C CYS A 179 -12.44 -11.84 13.24
N GLU A 180 -11.96 -12.52 14.27
CA GLU A 180 -11.12 -13.72 14.13
C GLU A 180 -11.86 -14.84 13.38
N ILE A 181 -13.11 -15.09 13.76
CA ILE A 181 -13.98 -16.06 13.07
C ILE A 181 -14.19 -15.70 11.60
N ALA A 182 -14.49 -14.41 11.34
CA ALA A 182 -14.63 -13.93 9.98
C ALA A 182 -13.33 -14.07 9.17
N ARG A 183 -12.15 -13.84 9.81
CA ARG A 183 -10.84 -14.03 9.17
C ARG A 183 -10.62 -15.49 8.78
N GLU A 184 -10.98 -16.44 9.63
CA GLU A 184 -10.90 -17.87 9.32
C GLU A 184 -11.81 -18.25 8.14
N ILE A 185 -13.08 -17.82 8.16
CA ILE A 185 -14.04 -18.06 7.07
C ILE A 185 -13.51 -17.47 5.76
N ALA A 186 -12.98 -16.26 5.81
CA ALA A 186 -12.46 -15.53 4.66
C ALA A 186 -11.08 -16.04 4.15
N MET A 187 -10.57 -17.16 4.66
CA MET A 187 -9.44 -17.88 4.07
C MET A 187 -9.84 -18.75 2.88
N ASP A 188 -11.12 -19.08 2.74
CA ASP A 188 -11.64 -19.86 1.63
C ASP A 188 -11.50 -19.05 0.31
N ASP A 189 -10.95 -19.68 -0.71
CA ASP A 189 -10.72 -19.08 -2.02
C ASP A 189 -11.98 -18.55 -2.71
N ARG A 190 -13.16 -19.01 -2.29
CA ARG A 190 -14.46 -18.57 -2.84
C ARG A 190 -14.80 -17.13 -2.47
N TRP A 191 -14.26 -16.64 -1.34
CA TRP A 191 -14.54 -15.30 -0.81
C TRP A 191 -13.37 -14.67 -0.05
N LYS A 192 -12.18 -15.00 -0.47
CA LYS A 192 -10.94 -14.54 0.14
C LYS A 192 -10.79 -13.03 0.08
N VAL A 193 -10.86 -12.37 1.23
CA VAL A 193 -10.62 -10.94 1.36
C VAL A 193 -9.29 -10.64 2.05
N GLY A 194 -8.70 -9.50 1.69
CA GLY A 194 -7.43 -9.05 2.23
C GLY A 194 -7.48 -8.70 3.71
N ARG A 195 -8.59 -8.10 4.17
CA ARG A 195 -8.74 -7.65 5.56
C ARG A 195 -10.13 -7.93 6.13
N VAL A 196 -10.18 -8.21 7.43
CA VAL A 196 -11.39 -8.10 8.27
C VAL A 196 -11.14 -6.96 9.25
N ILE A 197 -12.11 -6.08 9.46
CA ILE A 197 -11.95 -4.88 10.28
C ILE A 197 -13.02 -4.80 11.35
N ALA A 198 -12.60 -4.75 12.62
CA ALA A 198 -13.44 -4.36 13.74
C ALA A 198 -13.67 -2.84 13.73
N ARG A 199 -14.92 -2.42 13.72
CA ARG A 199 -15.35 -1.02 13.70
C ARG A 199 -16.25 -0.69 14.91
N PRO A 200 -15.70 -0.63 16.12
CA PRO A 200 -16.48 -0.25 17.28
C PRO A 200 -16.92 1.21 17.22
N TYR A 201 -18.09 1.49 17.78
CA TYR A 201 -18.68 2.82 17.81
C TYR A 201 -19.53 3.02 19.07
N ILE A 202 -19.86 4.28 19.35
CA ILE A 202 -20.74 4.73 20.44
C ILE A 202 -21.76 5.72 19.89
N GLY A 203 -22.77 6.06 20.68
CA GLY A 203 -23.79 7.08 20.35
C GLY A 203 -25.21 6.59 20.64
N SER A 204 -26.19 7.49 20.60
CA SER A 204 -27.56 7.20 21.03
C SER A 204 -28.62 7.21 19.94
N GLY A 205 -28.22 7.58 18.69
CA GLY A 205 -29.16 7.65 17.57
C GLY A 205 -28.54 8.15 16.28
N GLU A 206 -29.32 8.20 15.21
CA GLU A 206 -28.93 8.68 13.90
C GLU A 206 -28.25 10.07 13.98
N GLY A 207 -27.14 10.25 13.26
CA GLY A 207 -26.35 11.48 13.26
C GLY A 207 -25.49 11.70 14.53
N GLN A 208 -25.62 10.84 15.55
CA GLN A 208 -24.87 10.93 16.80
C GLN A 208 -23.86 9.76 16.98
N PHE A 209 -23.84 8.81 16.05
CA PHE A 209 -22.92 7.70 16.11
C PHE A 209 -21.49 8.12 15.77
N THR A 210 -20.54 7.75 16.62
CA THR A 210 -19.13 8.08 16.46
C THR A 210 -18.27 6.83 16.60
N ARG A 211 -17.40 6.57 15.64
CA ARG A 211 -16.43 5.48 15.69
C ARG A 211 -15.38 5.76 16.77
N THR A 212 -15.04 4.74 17.53
CA THR A 212 -14.02 4.83 18.58
C THR A 212 -12.61 4.52 18.06
N ALA A 213 -11.61 4.76 18.90
CA ALA A 213 -10.23 4.42 18.62
C ALA A 213 -9.93 2.90 18.74
N ASN A 214 -10.90 2.09 19.21
CA ASN A 214 -10.76 0.64 19.41
C ASN A 214 -10.89 -0.17 18.12
N ARG A 215 -10.70 0.47 16.96
CA ARG A 215 -10.60 -0.21 15.68
C ARG A 215 -9.45 -1.22 15.71
N HIS A 216 -9.69 -2.41 15.14
CA HIS A 216 -8.66 -3.41 14.93
C HIS A 216 -8.78 -4.05 13.54
N ASP A 217 -7.66 -4.18 12.84
CA ASP A 217 -7.59 -4.75 11.50
C ASP A 217 -6.97 -6.15 11.57
N TYR A 218 -7.64 -7.14 10.97
CA TYR A 218 -7.19 -8.52 10.84
C TYR A 218 -6.81 -8.76 9.37
N ALA A 219 -5.60 -8.37 9.00
CA ALA A 219 -5.08 -8.55 7.66
C ALA A 219 -4.69 -10.02 7.41
N LEU A 220 -4.67 -10.41 6.14
CA LEU A 220 -4.06 -11.66 5.73
C LEU A 220 -2.54 -11.49 5.72
N ALA A 221 -1.84 -12.40 6.39
CA ALA A 221 -0.38 -12.44 6.34
C ALA A 221 0.10 -12.93 4.96
N PRO A 222 1.33 -12.56 4.55
CA PRO A 222 1.96 -13.16 3.38
C PRO A 222 1.90 -14.70 3.45
N PHE A 223 1.55 -15.33 2.33
CA PHE A 223 1.34 -16.80 2.30
C PHE A 223 2.64 -17.62 2.27
N ALA A 224 3.80 -16.96 2.16
CA ALA A 224 5.13 -17.56 2.20
C ALA A 224 6.16 -16.54 2.71
N LYS A 225 7.40 -16.98 2.88
CA LYS A 225 8.52 -16.10 3.20
C LYS A 225 8.75 -15.06 2.12
N THR A 226 9.12 -13.88 2.55
CA THR A 226 9.43 -12.72 1.72
C THR A 226 10.90 -12.33 1.85
N ALA A 227 11.38 -11.40 1.02
CA ALA A 227 12.69 -10.80 1.19
C ALA A 227 12.91 -10.20 2.60
N LEU A 228 11.83 -9.74 3.26
CA LEU A 228 11.91 -9.22 4.63
C LEU A 228 12.29 -10.33 5.63
N ASP A 229 11.73 -11.53 5.44
CA ASP A 229 12.08 -12.70 6.25
C ASP A 229 13.53 -13.13 5.99
N ASP A 230 13.94 -13.17 4.72
CA ASP A 230 15.31 -13.52 4.33
C ASP A 230 16.34 -12.57 4.98
N LEU A 231 16.09 -11.26 4.98
CA LEU A 231 16.94 -10.28 5.64
C LEU A 231 16.97 -10.47 7.16
N LYS A 232 15.80 -10.60 7.80
CA LYS A 232 15.70 -10.78 9.25
C LYS A 232 16.40 -12.05 9.73
N GLU A 233 16.25 -13.17 9.01
CA GLU A 233 16.91 -14.44 9.33
C GLU A 233 18.44 -14.38 9.19
N ASN A 234 18.94 -13.44 8.38
CA ASN A 234 20.37 -13.15 8.25
C ASN A 234 20.85 -12.01 9.17
N ASN A 235 20.06 -11.67 10.20
CA ASN A 235 20.37 -10.67 11.22
C ASN A 235 20.49 -9.22 10.71
N PHE A 236 19.81 -8.90 9.61
CA PHE A 236 19.66 -7.52 9.15
C PHE A 236 18.44 -6.88 9.80
N ASP A 237 18.51 -5.57 10.02
CA ASP A 237 17.38 -4.78 10.44
C ASP A 237 16.36 -4.63 9.31
N VAL A 238 15.09 -4.76 9.65
CA VAL A 238 13.96 -4.48 8.74
C VAL A 238 13.03 -3.52 9.44
N ILE A 239 13.17 -2.24 9.10
CA ILE A 239 12.40 -1.15 9.69
C ILE A 239 11.20 -0.85 8.81
N GLY A 240 10.00 -1.19 9.28
CA GLY A 240 8.75 -0.86 8.59
C GLY A 240 8.22 0.50 9.02
N VAL A 241 8.09 1.43 8.07
CA VAL A 241 7.59 2.80 8.30
C VAL A 241 6.21 2.97 7.65
N GLY A 242 5.28 3.58 8.37
CA GLY A 242 3.90 3.77 7.91
C GLY A 242 3.09 2.48 8.01
N LYS A 243 2.45 2.07 6.91
CA LYS A 243 1.61 0.86 6.85
C LYS A 243 2.37 -0.43 6.57
N ILE A 244 3.67 -0.41 6.36
CA ILE A 244 4.44 -1.63 6.04
C ILE A 244 4.22 -2.74 7.07
N PRO A 245 4.27 -2.50 8.39
CA PRO A 245 3.99 -3.56 9.37
C PRO A 245 2.58 -4.16 9.23
N ASP A 246 1.59 -3.35 8.89
CA ASP A 246 0.21 -3.81 8.72
C ASP A 246 0.04 -4.62 7.42
N ILE A 247 0.70 -4.21 6.32
CA ILE A 247 0.67 -4.90 5.02
C ILE A 247 1.29 -6.30 5.11
N PHE A 248 2.34 -6.44 5.90
CA PHE A 248 3.03 -7.73 6.11
C PHE A 248 2.64 -8.46 7.39
N VAL A 249 1.68 -7.92 8.16
CA VAL A 249 1.25 -8.48 9.47
C VAL A 249 2.46 -8.78 10.34
N ASP A 250 3.35 -7.81 10.43
CA ASP A 250 4.63 -7.85 11.17
C ASP A 250 5.63 -8.93 10.70
N GLN A 251 5.30 -9.73 9.67
CA GLN A 251 6.18 -10.77 9.15
C GLN A 251 7.47 -10.14 8.58
N GLY A 252 8.61 -10.62 9.04
CA GLY A 252 9.92 -10.13 8.61
C GLY A 252 10.33 -8.77 9.16
N ILE A 253 9.49 -8.09 9.95
CA ILE A 253 9.77 -6.75 10.51
C ILE A 253 10.55 -6.88 11.84
N THR A 254 11.57 -6.05 12.04
CA THR A 254 12.34 -5.96 13.30
C THR A 254 12.00 -4.71 14.10
N LYS A 255 11.68 -3.59 13.44
CA LYS A 255 11.29 -2.32 14.07
C LYS A 255 10.13 -1.68 13.31
N LYS A 256 9.20 -1.09 14.06
CA LYS A 256 8.01 -0.41 13.49
C LYS A 256 8.04 1.08 13.81
N ILE A 257 7.76 1.91 12.81
CA ILE A 257 7.61 3.37 12.96
C ILE A 257 6.27 3.78 12.38
N ARG A 258 5.33 4.16 13.25
CA ARG A 258 4.02 4.65 12.83
C ARG A 258 4.12 6.05 12.25
N THR A 259 3.28 6.37 11.30
CA THR A 259 3.17 7.68 10.67
C THR A 259 1.72 8.16 10.65
N VAL A 260 1.53 9.46 10.59
CA VAL A 260 0.19 10.09 10.52
C VAL A 260 -0.09 10.77 9.18
N SER A 261 0.94 10.96 8.35
CA SER A 261 0.86 11.54 7.00
C SER A 261 2.09 11.16 6.17
N ASN A 262 2.05 11.46 4.86
CA ASN A 262 3.24 11.34 4.00
C ASN A 262 4.37 12.24 4.49
N GLU A 263 4.07 13.48 4.89
CA GLU A 263 5.07 14.41 5.42
C GLU A 263 5.76 13.85 6.67
N ASP A 264 5.00 13.32 7.61
CA ASP A 264 5.53 12.65 8.82
C ASP A 264 6.38 11.43 8.44
N GLY A 265 5.93 10.63 7.47
CA GLY A 265 6.67 9.48 6.96
C GLY A 265 8.03 9.85 6.39
N MET A 266 8.08 10.90 5.57
CA MET A 266 9.34 11.41 5.01
C MET A 266 10.24 12.02 6.08
N ASN A 267 9.69 12.79 7.04
CA ASN A 267 10.47 13.35 8.14
C ASN A 267 11.14 12.24 8.97
N LYS A 268 10.41 11.18 9.33
CA LYS A 268 10.96 10.01 10.03
C LYS A 268 12.00 9.26 9.20
N THR A 269 11.81 9.17 7.88
CA THR A 269 12.80 8.59 6.98
C THR A 269 14.10 9.42 6.91
N ILE A 270 13.98 10.74 6.90
CA ILE A 270 15.11 11.66 6.96
C ILE A 270 15.84 11.55 8.31
N GLU A 271 15.10 11.46 9.42
CA GLU A 271 15.68 11.22 10.75
C GLU A 271 16.45 9.91 10.83
N LEU A 272 15.93 8.83 10.26
CA LEU A 272 16.65 7.56 10.13
C LEU A 272 17.95 7.71 9.33
N ALA A 273 17.97 8.55 8.30
CA ALA A 273 19.18 8.80 7.52
C ALA A 273 20.23 9.58 8.30
N LYS A 274 19.81 10.51 9.17
CA LYS A 274 20.69 11.38 9.93
C LYS A 274 21.26 10.72 11.19
N ASN A 275 20.43 10.04 11.94
CA ASN A 275 20.64 9.80 13.37
C ASN A 275 20.70 8.32 13.75
N GLU A 276 20.28 7.40 12.91
CA GLU A 276 20.26 5.98 13.25
C GLU A 276 21.31 5.20 12.46
N ASP A 277 22.14 4.48 13.19
CA ASP A 277 22.96 3.42 12.64
C ASP A 277 22.15 2.12 12.71
N PHE A 278 21.73 1.62 11.55
CA PHE A 278 21.11 0.32 11.40
C PHE A 278 21.75 -0.39 10.20
N ASN A 279 21.86 -1.70 10.24
CA ASN A 279 22.37 -2.48 9.12
C ASN A 279 21.24 -3.27 8.50
N GLY A 280 20.66 -2.77 7.40
CA GLY A 280 19.52 -3.40 6.81
C GLY A 280 18.65 -2.51 5.92
N LEU A 281 17.36 -2.80 5.92
CA LEU A 281 16.35 -2.16 5.08
C LEU A 281 15.42 -1.27 5.92
N ALA A 282 15.26 -0.01 5.53
CA ALA A 282 14.09 0.79 5.91
C ALA A 282 13.08 0.75 4.74
N PHE A 283 11.89 0.23 4.99
CA PHE A 283 10.82 0.10 4.02
C PHE A 283 9.67 1.03 4.40
N ILE A 284 9.35 1.98 3.53
CA ILE A 284 8.46 3.10 3.80
C ILE A 284 7.25 3.05 2.86
N ASN A 285 6.04 3.18 3.40
CA ASN A 285 4.83 3.39 2.62
C ASN A 285 4.25 4.78 2.90
N LEU A 286 4.05 5.57 1.84
CA LEU A 286 3.47 6.91 1.85
C LEU A 286 2.02 6.83 1.36
N VAL A 287 1.11 6.54 2.26
CA VAL A 287 -0.27 6.13 1.97
C VAL A 287 -1.22 7.26 1.54
N ASP A 288 -0.89 8.52 1.84
CA ASP A 288 -1.82 9.63 1.58
C ASP A 288 -2.07 9.83 0.08
N PHE A 289 -1.12 9.50 -0.78
CA PHE A 289 -1.30 9.57 -2.23
C PHE A 289 -2.54 8.80 -2.67
N ASP A 290 -2.70 7.59 -2.15
CA ASP A 290 -3.86 6.75 -2.41
C ASP A 290 -5.08 7.17 -1.59
N ALA A 291 -4.95 7.14 -0.27
CA ALA A 291 -6.08 7.28 0.67
C ALA A 291 -6.73 8.67 0.66
N MET A 292 -5.93 9.73 0.50
CA MET A 292 -6.40 11.11 0.57
C MET A 292 -6.70 11.72 -0.79
N TYR A 293 -6.06 11.21 -1.85
CA TYR A 293 -6.13 11.83 -3.18
C TYR A 293 -6.63 10.89 -4.26
N GLY A 294 -6.09 9.69 -4.40
CA GLY A 294 -6.49 8.69 -5.39
C GLY A 294 -7.96 8.30 -5.24
N HIS A 295 -8.32 7.68 -4.14
CA HIS A 295 -9.70 7.26 -3.84
C HIS A 295 -10.70 8.42 -3.76
N ARG A 296 -10.24 9.63 -3.45
CA ARG A 296 -11.09 10.84 -3.36
C ARG A 296 -11.18 11.62 -4.67
N ARG A 297 -10.53 11.13 -5.73
CA ARG A 297 -10.51 11.78 -7.05
C ARG A 297 -10.03 13.24 -7.01
N ASN A 298 -9.08 13.54 -6.11
CA ASN A 298 -8.50 14.85 -5.92
C ASN A 298 -7.14 14.98 -6.64
N ALA A 299 -7.17 15.13 -7.96
CA ALA A 299 -5.98 15.24 -8.79
C ALA A 299 -5.08 16.43 -8.41
N ILE A 300 -5.66 17.57 -8.05
CA ILE A 300 -4.91 18.78 -7.66
C ILE A 300 -4.18 18.54 -6.33
N GLY A 301 -4.86 18.02 -5.31
CA GLY A 301 -4.23 17.69 -4.05
C GLY A 301 -3.15 16.61 -4.20
N TYR A 302 -3.35 15.65 -5.11
CA TYR A 302 -2.35 14.64 -5.42
C TYR A 302 -1.08 15.26 -6.01
N GLY A 303 -1.21 16.19 -6.98
CA GLY A 303 -0.09 16.90 -7.55
C GLY A 303 0.70 17.70 -6.51
N GLN A 304 0.01 18.44 -5.65
CA GLN A 304 0.64 19.17 -4.53
C GLN A 304 1.38 18.22 -3.57
N ALA A 305 0.83 17.02 -3.31
CA ALA A 305 1.50 16.02 -2.49
C ALA A 305 2.77 15.48 -3.15
N ILE A 306 2.78 15.29 -4.48
CA ILE A 306 3.98 14.89 -5.23
C ILE A 306 5.06 15.97 -5.15
N GLU A 307 4.71 17.26 -5.30
CA GLU A 307 5.65 18.37 -5.18
C GLU A 307 6.22 18.48 -3.76
N SER A 308 5.39 18.29 -2.73
CA SER A 308 5.85 18.25 -1.34
C SER A 308 6.80 17.07 -1.10
N PHE A 309 6.50 15.90 -1.63
CA PHE A 309 7.39 14.74 -1.58
C PHE A 309 8.73 15.01 -2.26
N ASP A 310 8.73 15.65 -3.43
CA ASP A 310 9.96 16.00 -4.17
C ASP A 310 10.90 16.89 -3.34
N ASN A 311 10.35 17.87 -2.62
CA ASN A 311 11.11 18.72 -1.72
C ASN A 311 11.75 17.95 -0.57
N GLN A 312 11.01 17.03 0.04
CA GLN A 312 11.52 16.17 1.13
C GLN A 312 12.51 15.11 0.61
N LEU A 313 12.29 14.60 -0.61
CA LEU A 313 13.21 13.68 -1.27
C LEU A 313 14.57 14.31 -1.48
N LYS A 314 14.63 15.59 -1.85
CA LYS A 314 15.89 16.35 -1.94
C LYS A 314 16.64 16.34 -0.62
N ILE A 315 15.96 16.64 0.49
CA ILE A 315 16.57 16.64 1.83
C ILE A 315 17.09 15.23 2.17
N LEU A 316 16.30 14.20 1.90
CA LEU A 316 16.71 12.81 2.15
C LEU A 316 17.98 12.46 1.37
N ILE A 317 18.06 12.79 0.08
CA ILE A 317 19.21 12.51 -0.78
C ILE A 317 20.48 13.19 -0.25
N ASP A 318 20.36 14.43 0.25
CA ASP A 318 21.48 15.17 0.82
C ASP A 318 22.03 14.49 2.10
N GLU A 319 21.17 13.80 2.86
CA GLU A 319 21.54 13.10 4.10
C GLU A 319 22.01 11.63 3.88
N LEU A 320 21.84 11.06 2.69
CA LEU A 320 22.31 9.69 2.42
C LEU A 320 23.83 9.59 2.56
N LYS A 321 24.29 8.47 3.08
CA LYS A 321 25.72 8.10 3.11
C LYS A 321 26.18 7.60 1.74
N ASP A 322 27.47 7.50 1.51
CA ASP A 322 28.02 7.14 0.19
C ASP A 322 27.63 5.74 -0.28
N ASP A 323 27.46 4.81 0.63
CA ASP A 323 27.08 3.40 0.39
C ASP A 323 25.58 3.14 0.54
N ASP A 324 24.79 4.16 0.80
CA ASP A 324 23.33 4.04 0.83
C ASP A 324 22.75 3.77 -0.56
N LEU A 325 21.75 2.90 -0.62
CA LEU A 325 20.92 2.69 -1.79
C LEU A 325 19.49 3.15 -1.50
N LEU A 326 19.00 4.06 -2.31
CA LEU A 326 17.61 4.54 -2.28
C LEU A 326 16.85 3.98 -3.47
N MET A 327 15.69 3.39 -3.21
CA MET A 327 14.72 3.00 -4.23
C MET A 327 13.41 3.75 -4.00
N VAL A 328 12.85 4.36 -5.04
CA VAL A 328 11.52 4.99 -5.03
C VAL A 328 10.65 4.31 -6.07
N THR A 329 9.49 3.85 -5.66
CA THR A 329 8.55 3.12 -6.51
C THR A 329 7.09 3.39 -6.12
N ALA A 330 6.16 2.70 -6.74
CA ALA A 330 4.76 2.59 -6.36
C ALA A 330 4.33 1.12 -6.37
N ASP A 331 3.19 0.82 -5.81
CA ASP A 331 2.63 -0.54 -5.70
C ASP A 331 1.52 -0.83 -6.69
N HIS A 332 0.84 0.19 -7.17
CA HIS A 332 -0.21 0.17 -8.21
C HIS A 332 -0.47 1.58 -8.74
N GLY A 333 -1.51 1.78 -9.53
CA GLY A 333 -2.06 3.07 -9.89
C GLY A 333 -3.37 3.36 -9.13
N ASN A 334 -3.77 4.63 -9.10
CA ASN A 334 -5.11 5.06 -8.72
C ASN A 334 -5.39 6.40 -9.38
N ASP A 335 -5.68 6.35 -10.67
CA ASP A 335 -5.89 7.52 -11.51
C ASP A 335 -7.09 8.35 -11.05
N PRO A 336 -6.90 9.54 -10.46
CA PRO A 336 -7.98 10.32 -9.89
C PRO A 336 -8.92 10.93 -10.94
N THR A 337 -8.60 10.79 -12.22
CA THR A 337 -9.41 11.27 -13.33
C THR A 337 -10.20 10.15 -14.00
N TYR A 338 -9.92 8.90 -13.66
CA TYR A 338 -10.57 7.73 -14.24
C TYR A 338 -11.88 7.40 -13.52
N LYS A 339 -12.68 6.53 -14.13
CA LYS A 339 -13.99 6.11 -13.60
C LYS A 339 -13.88 5.37 -12.27
N GLY A 340 -14.95 5.41 -11.49
CA GLY A 340 -15.00 4.73 -10.18
C GLY A 340 -14.08 5.35 -9.13
N THR A 341 -13.78 4.60 -8.09
CA THR A 341 -12.90 4.99 -6.98
C THR A 341 -11.88 3.92 -6.62
N ASP A 342 -11.79 2.87 -7.43
CA ASP A 342 -10.88 1.74 -7.23
C ASP A 342 -9.47 2.06 -7.76
N HIS A 343 -8.50 1.24 -7.35
CA HIS A 343 -7.16 1.25 -7.91
C HIS A 343 -7.16 0.96 -9.41
N THR A 344 -6.10 1.36 -10.10
CA THR A 344 -5.93 1.14 -11.53
C THR A 344 -4.71 0.26 -11.82
N ARG A 345 -4.87 -0.67 -12.78
CA ARG A 345 -3.82 -1.62 -13.19
C ARG A 345 -2.81 -0.90 -14.08
N GLU A 346 -1.75 -0.39 -13.47
CA GLU A 346 -0.73 0.44 -14.14
C GLU A 346 0.68 -0.13 -14.00
N GLN A 347 1.55 0.26 -14.91
CA GLN A 347 3.00 0.20 -14.70
C GLN A 347 3.36 1.15 -13.58
N VAL A 348 4.39 0.81 -12.82
CA VAL A 348 4.91 1.67 -11.76
C VAL A 348 6.34 2.10 -12.05
N PRO A 349 6.77 3.26 -11.53
CA PRO A 349 8.15 3.70 -11.66
C PRO A 349 9.06 2.92 -10.72
N LEU A 350 10.32 2.74 -11.10
CA LEU A 350 11.39 2.42 -10.17
C LEU A 350 12.55 3.38 -10.44
N VAL A 351 12.94 4.13 -9.41
CA VAL A 351 14.09 5.04 -9.40
C VAL A 351 15.09 4.49 -8.39
N ILE A 352 16.31 4.23 -8.83
CA ILE A 352 17.38 3.66 -7.99
C ILE A 352 18.54 4.63 -7.95
N TYR A 353 18.85 5.13 -6.76
CA TYR A 353 19.89 6.11 -6.52
C TYR A 353 20.91 5.65 -5.48
N SER A 354 22.18 5.91 -5.78
CA SER A 354 23.28 5.85 -4.81
C SER A 354 24.34 6.88 -5.23
N LYS A 355 25.04 7.45 -4.27
CA LYS A 355 26.18 8.36 -4.55
C LYS A 355 27.34 7.65 -5.23
N GLN A 356 27.41 6.31 -5.15
CA GLN A 356 28.46 5.50 -5.79
C GLN A 356 28.21 5.24 -7.27
N PHE A 357 27.00 5.42 -7.77
CA PHE A 357 26.69 5.15 -9.19
C PHE A 357 27.39 6.16 -10.11
N LYS A 358 27.96 5.64 -11.21
CA LYS A 358 28.68 6.45 -12.22
C LYS A 358 27.96 6.50 -13.56
N ASP A 359 27.27 5.43 -13.93
CA ASP A 359 26.64 5.26 -15.25
C ASP A 359 25.12 5.19 -15.14
N HIS A 360 24.52 6.32 -14.78
CA HIS A 360 23.06 6.43 -14.63
C HIS A 360 22.36 6.49 -15.97
N LYS A 361 21.27 5.77 -16.13
CA LYS A 361 20.48 5.72 -17.37
C LYS A 361 19.08 5.16 -17.13
N GLN A 362 18.25 5.33 -18.14
CA GLN A 362 17.03 4.53 -18.24
C GLN A 362 17.38 3.09 -18.58
N LEU A 363 16.82 2.15 -17.81
CA LEU A 363 16.92 0.71 -18.06
C LEU A 363 15.69 0.20 -18.79
N ASN A 364 15.76 -1.03 -19.31
CA ASN A 364 14.61 -1.69 -19.90
C ASN A 364 13.52 -1.93 -18.83
N GLU A 365 12.28 -1.97 -19.27
CA GLU A 365 11.18 -2.34 -18.39
C GLU A 365 11.28 -3.79 -17.91
N GLU A 366 10.81 -4.04 -16.70
CA GLU A 366 10.78 -5.37 -16.11
C GLU A 366 9.34 -5.86 -15.89
N ASN A 367 9.18 -7.18 -15.87
CA ASN A 367 7.88 -7.83 -15.83
C ASN A 367 7.47 -8.31 -14.44
N THR A 368 8.15 -7.86 -13.39
CA THR A 368 7.77 -8.11 -11.99
C THR A 368 8.35 -7.05 -11.06
N PHE A 369 7.61 -6.71 -10.02
CA PHE A 369 8.10 -5.88 -8.91
C PHE A 369 9.13 -6.62 -8.05
N GLY A 370 9.20 -7.95 -8.15
CA GLY A 370 10.11 -8.80 -7.37
C GLY A 370 11.60 -8.54 -7.60
N ILE A 371 11.97 -7.80 -8.66
CA ILE A 371 13.34 -7.34 -8.86
C ILE A 371 13.82 -6.45 -7.70
N ILE A 372 12.91 -5.76 -7.03
CA ILE A 372 13.21 -4.88 -5.88
C ILE A 372 13.75 -5.73 -4.73
N GLY A 373 13.01 -6.73 -4.28
CA GLY A 373 13.45 -7.64 -3.22
C GLY A 373 14.71 -8.41 -3.60
N ALA A 374 14.81 -8.85 -4.87
CA ALA A 374 16.00 -9.51 -5.39
C ALA A 374 17.23 -8.61 -5.29
N THR A 375 17.13 -7.36 -5.74
CA THR A 375 18.23 -6.39 -5.71
C THR A 375 18.62 -6.02 -4.28
N ILE A 376 17.66 -5.87 -3.37
CA ILE A 376 17.92 -5.61 -1.95
C ILE A 376 18.70 -6.78 -1.35
N CYS A 377 18.23 -8.02 -1.50
CA CYS A 377 18.89 -9.20 -0.95
C CYS A 377 20.30 -9.41 -1.54
N ASP A 378 20.46 -9.21 -2.83
CA ASP A 378 21.78 -9.30 -3.52
C ASP A 378 22.79 -8.29 -2.94
N ASN A 379 22.35 -7.06 -2.68
CA ASN A 379 23.20 -6.04 -2.06
C ASN A 379 23.66 -6.37 -0.64
N PHE A 380 22.97 -7.27 0.06
CA PHE A 380 23.33 -7.75 1.40
C PHE A 380 24.00 -9.14 1.37
N ASP A 381 24.26 -9.70 0.19
CA ASP A 381 24.73 -11.08 0.03
C ASP A 381 23.82 -12.11 0.72
N VAL A 382 22.50 -11.84 0.69
CA VAL A 382 21.45 -12.68 1.26
C VAL A 382 20.79 -13.48 0.13
N LYS A 383 20.64 -14.78 0.36
CA LYS A 383 19.95 -15.65 -0.60
C LYS A 383 18.47 -15.22 -0.72
N TYR A 384 18.08 -14.82 -1.91
CA TYR A 384 16.70 -14.50 -2.25
C TYR A 384 15.94 -15.71 -2.77
N ASN A 385 14.74 -15.95 -2.25
CA ASN A 385 13.90 -17.09 -2.61
C ASN A 385 12.61 -16.68 -3.35
N GLY A 386 12.44 -15.40 -3.64
CA GLY A 386 11.27 -14.86 -4.33
C GLY A 386 11.36 -14.87 -5.85
N ILE A 387 10.34 -14.26 -6.49
CA ILE A 387 10.35 -14.02 -7.95
C ILE A 387 11.18 -12.79 -8.29
N GLY A 388 11.68 -12.73 -9.52
CA GLY A 388 12.55 -11.64 -10.00
C GLY A 388 14.03 -11.96 -9.85
N LYS A 389 14.85 -11.09 -10.43
CA LYS A 389 16.31 -11.18 -10.39
C LYS A 389 16.88 -9.81 -10.06
N SER A 390 18.04 -9.76 -9.42
CA SER A 390 18.79 -8.52 -9.17
C SER A 390 19.20 -7.85 -10.48
N ILE A 391 19.23 -6.53 -10.49
CA ILE A 391 19.69 -5.66 -11.58
C ILE A 391 21.06 -5.09 -11.30
#